data_1edb2e0fc6114bed4d8d07d03ab9a40f
#
_entry.id   1edb2e0fc6114bed4d8d07d03ab9a40f
#
_cell.length_a   1.000
_cell.length_b   1.000
_cell.length_c   1.000
_cell.angle_alpha   90.00
_cell.angle_beta   90.00
_cell.angle_gamma   90.00
#
_symmetry.space_group_name_H-M   'P 1'
#
loop_
_entity.id
_entity.type
_entity.pdbx_description
1 polymer ?
#
loop_
_entity_poly.entity_id
_entity_poly.type
_entity_poly.pdbx_seq_one_letter_code
_entity_poly.pdbx_strand_id
1 'polypeptide(L)'
;VPAGSTQVERRAIKESAEEAGARDVYLIEEPMAAAIGAGMPVTEARGSMVIDIGGGTTEVAVISLNGIVYSQSVRIGGDRFDEFITNYVRRNHGMLIGEATAERIKLEIGCAYPQAEVQEMEISGRNLAEGVPKMIKINSNEVLEALHEPLSGIVSAVKLALEQTP
;
A
#
# COMPACT_ATOMS: atom_id res chain seq x y z
N VAL A 1 -0.46 -16.09 -1.51
CA VAL A 1 -1.76 -15.82 -0.88
C VAL A 1 -1.55 -14.90 0.32
N PRO A 2 -2.49 -13.96 0.62
CA PRO A 2 -2.43 -13.15 1.83
C PRO A 2 -2.34 -14.01 3.10
N ALA A 3 -1.56 -13.57 4.09
CA ALA A 3 -1.38 -14.33 5.34
C ALA A 3 -2.71 -14.57 6.09
N GLY A 4 -3.67 -13.63 5.97
CA GLY A 4 -5.01 -13.72 6.54
C GLY A 4 -6.02 -14.55 5.73
N SER A 5 -5.62 -15.22 4.65
CA SER A 5 -6.53 -16.00 3.82
C SER A 5 -7.16 -17.16 4.59
N THR A 6 -8.48 -17.31 4.46
CA THR A 6 -9.24 -18.44 5.00
C THR A 6 -8.93 -19.74 4.27
N GLN A 7 -9.22 -20.87 4.89
CA GLN A 7 -9.07 -22.18 4.25
C GLN A 7 -9.91 -22.32 2.97
N VAL A 8 -11.09 -21.70 2.94
CA VAL A 8 -11.96 -21.70 1.76
C VAL A 8 -11.33 -20.93 0.60
N GLU A 9 -10.78 -19.74 0.87
CA GLU A 9 -10.08 -18.93 -0.14
C GLU A 9 -8.83 -19.65 -0.66
N ARG A 10 -8.02 -20.23 0.22
CA ARG A 10 -6.85 -21.03 -0.15
C ARG A 10 -7.22 -22.19 -1.05
N ARG A 11 -8.30 -22.92 -0.72
CA ARG A 11 -8.81 -24.01 -1.53
C ARG A 11 -9.27 -23.53 -2.90
N ALA A 12 -10.07 -22.45 -2.96
CA ALA A 12 -10.56 -21.89 -4.21
C ALA A 12 -9.44 -21.46 -5.15
N ILE A 13 -8.39 -20.82 -4.62
CA ILE A 13 -7.20 -20.43 -5.39
C ILE A 13 -6.51 -21.66 -5.97
N LYS A 14 -6.33 -22.71 -5.16
CA LYS A 14 -5.70 -23.95 -5.59
C LYS A 14 -6.50 -24.63 -6.69
N GLU A 15 -7.81 -24.82 -6.47
CA GLU A 15 -8.72 -25.45 -7.43
C GLU A 15 -8.77 -24.67 -8.76
N SER A 16 -8.84 -23.34 -8.71
CA SER A 16 -8.80 -22.50 -9.92
C SER A 16 -7.51 -22.66 -10.72
N ALA A 17 -6.38 -22.78 -10.06
CA ALA A 17 -5.10 -23.01 -10.72
C ALA A 17 -5.02 -24.43 -11.34
N GLU A 18 -5.52 -25.45 -10.66
CA GLU A 18 -5.61 -26.83 -11.16
C GLU A 18 -6.55 -26.91 -12.37
N GLU A 19 -7.71 -26.26 -12.33
CA GLU A 19 -8.65 -26.17 -13.45
C GLU A 19 -8.04 -25.44 -14.66
N ALA A 20 -7.18 -24.46 -14.43
CA ALA A 20 -6.43 -23.78 -15.48
C ALA A 20 -5.30 -24.65 -16.08
N GLY A 21 -5.08 -25.87 -15.57
CA GLY A 21 -4.12 -26.83 -16.09
C GLY A 21 -2.81 -26.95 -15.33
N ALA A 22 -2.69 -26.37 -14.13
CA ALA A 22 -1.54 -26.60 -13.28
C ALA A 22 -1.52 -28.04 -12.76
N ARG A 23 -0.34 -28.69 -12.81
CA ARG A 23 -0.18 -30.07 -12.32
C ARG A 23 -0.07 -30.14 -10.80
N ASP A 24 0.76 -29.24 -10.27
CA ASP A 24 1.02 -29.12 -8.83
C ASP A 24 0.85 -27.67 -8.43
N VAL A 25 0.09 -27.42 -7.38
CA VAL A 25 -0.17 -26.07 -6.85
C VAL A 25 0.26 -26.00 -5.40
N TYR A 26 1.24 -25.15 -5.12
CA TYR A 26 1.73 -24.85 -3.79
C TYR A 26 1.37 -23.40 -3.44
N LEU A 27 0.87 -23.19 -2.23
CA LEU A 27 0.53 -21.87 -1.74
C LEU A 27 1.64 -21.38 -0.79
N ILE A 28 2.14 -20.19 -1.07
CA ILE A 28 3.05 -19.47 -0.17
C ILE A 28 2.37 -18.18 0.28
N GLU A 29 2.59 -17.79 1.51
CA GLU A 29 2.06 -16.54 2.04
C GLU A 29 2.85 -15.35 1.48
N GLU A 30 2.14 -14.28 1.09
CA GLU A 30 2.74 -13.08 0.47
C GLU A 30 3.91 -12.53 1.26
N PRO A 31 3.82 -12.29 2.61
CA PRO A 31 4.96 -11.75 3.35
C PRO A 31 6.16 -12.70 3.38
N MET A 32 5.94 -14.02 3.36
CA MET A 32 7.05 -14.98 3.25
C MET A 32 7.71 -14.91 1.89
N ALA A 33 6.92 -14.85 0.81
CA ALA A 33 7.43 -14.71 -0.54
C ALA A 33 8.21 -13.39 -0.73
N ALA A 34 7.69 -12.29 -0.18
CA ALA A 34 8.36 -10.98 -0.19
C ALA A 34 9.69 -11.02 0.57
N ALA A 35 9.72 -11.65 1.76
CA ALA A 35 10.95 -11.80 2.54
C ALA A 35 12.01 -12.61 1.82
N ILE A 36 11.63 -13.72 1.18
CA ILE A 36 12.55 -14.55 0.37
C ILE A 36 13.06 -13.75 -0.83
N GLY A 37 12.17 -13.06 -1.54
CA GLY A 37 12.52 -12.23 -2.70
C GLY A 37 13.48 -11.09 -2.36
N ALA A 38 13.35 -10.53 -1.15
CA ALA A 38 14.24 -9.51 -0.62
C ALA A 38 15.57 -10.07 -0.05
N GLY A 39 15.77 -11.39 -0.09
CA GLY A 39 16.97 -12.03 0.44
C GLY A 39 17.09 -11.97 1.97
N MET A 40 15.96 -11.87 2.67
CA MET A 40 15.97 -11.83 4.15
C MET A 40 16.34 -13.19 4.74
N PRO A 41 17.00 -13.22 5.91
CA PRO A 41 17.43 -14.46 6.54
C PRO A 41 16.28 -15.17 7.27
N VAL A 42 15.29 -15.64 6.50
CA VAL A 42 14.04 -16.25 7.03
C VAL A 42 14.27 -17.54 7.79
N THR A 43 15.41 -18.22 7.58
CA THR A 43 15.76 -19.50 8.21
C THR A 43 16.40 -19.35 9.58
N GLU A 44 16.88 -18.15 9.91
CA GLU A 44 17.59 -17.89 11.15
C GLU A 44 16.68 -17.78 12.36
N ALA A 45 17.23 -18.07 13.56
CA ALA A 45 16.53 -17.93 14.85
C ALA A 45 16.53 -16.46 15.31
N ARG A 46 16.13 -15.54 14.43
CA ARG A 46 15.94 -14.12 14.76
C ARG A 46 14.69 -13.61 14.05
N GLY A 47 14.00 -12.65 14.66
CA GLY A 47 12.87 -11.99 14.04
C GLY A 47 13.30 -11.09 12.89
N SER A 48 12.72 -11.29 11.72
CA SER A 48 12.85 -10.40 10.57
C SER A 48 11.47 -9.84 10.24
N MET A 49 11.32 -8.52 10.17
CA MET A 49 10.04 -7.90 9.83
C MET A 49 10.01 -7.54 8.35
N VAL A 50 8.91 -7.88 7.70
CA VAL A 50 8.58 -7.45 6.34
C VAL A 50 7.32 -6.57 6.39
N ILE A 51 7.34 -5.49 5.60
CA ILE A 51 6.20 -4.62 5.37
C ILE A 51 6.00 -4.59 3.87
N ASP A 52 4.95 -5.24 3.42
CA ASP A 52 4.57 -5.34 2.01
C ASP A 52 3.41 -4.38 1.74
N ILE A 53 3.67 -3.31 1.00
CA ILE A 53 2.69 -2.27 0.66
C ILE A 53 2.26 -2.46 -0.78
N GLY A 54 1.11 -3.10 -0.96
CA GLY A 54 0.50 -3.33 -2.28
C GLY A 54 -0.41 -2.19 -2.73
N GLY A 55 -1.21 -2.44 -3.76
CA GLY A 55 -2.25 -1.51 -4.24
C GLY A 55 -3.39 -1.36 -3.24
N GLY A 56 -4.01 -2.47 -2.81
CA GLY A 56 -5.18 -2.46 -1.94
C GLY A 56 -4.89 -2.68 -0.45
N THR A 57 -3.80 -3.36 -0.12
CA THR A 57 -3.47 -3.78 1.25
C THR A 57 -2.01 -3.51 1.60
N THR A 58 -1.75 -3.41 2.89
CA THR A 58 -0.40 -3.50 3.47
C THR A 58 -0.37 -4.69 4.41
N GLU A 59 0.59 -5.58 4.22
CA GLU A 59 0.85 -6.71 5.10
C GLU A 59 2.11 -6.45 5.93
N VAL A 60 1.99 -6.60 7.24
CA VAL A 60 3.10 -6.53 8.18
C VAL A 60 3.27 -7.91 8.79
N ALA A 61 4.44 -8.50 8.66
CA ALA A 61 4.72 -9.81 9.24
C ALA A 61 6.10 -9.87 9.88
N VAL A 62 6.21 -10.67 10.93
CA VAL A 62 7.47 -11.05 11.56
C VAL A 62 7.72 -12.53 11.29
N ILE A 63 8.90 -12.82 10.76
CA ILE A 63 9.31 -14.14 10.29
C ILE A 63 10.52 -14.59 11.08
N SER A 64 10.53 -15.85 11.51
CA SER A 64 11.67 -16.50 12.17
C SER A 64 11.61 -18.01 11.92
N LEU A 65 12.74 -18.67 11.72
CA LEU A 65 12.85 -20.13 11.55
C LEU A 65 11.87 -20.70 10.49
N ASN A 66 11.79 -20.05 9.34
CA ASN A 66 10.88 -20.39 8.24
C ASN A 66 9.37 -20.30 8.59
N GLY A 67 9.02 -19.66 9.69
CA GLY A 67 7.63 -19.48 10.11
C GLY A 67 7.24 -18.02 10.24
N ILE A 68 5.97 -17.72 10.03
CA ILE A 68 5.39 -16.43 10.34
C ILE A 68 5.00 -16.45 11.82
N VAL A 69 5.69 -15.64 12.63
CA VAL A 69 5.47 -15.50 14.07
C VAL A 69 4.27 -14.60 14.35
N TYR A 70 4.14 -13.55 13.57
CA TYR A 70 3.05 -12.58 13.60
C TYR A 70 2.74 -12.09 12.22
N SER A 71 1.49 -11.87 11.91
CA SER A 71 1.08 -11.18 10.68
C SER A 71 -0.20 -10.39 10.89
N GLN A 72 -0.28 -9.25 10.22
CA GLN A 72 -1.46 -8.40 10.16
C GLN A 72 -1.59 -7.83 8.76
N SER A 73 -2.82 -7.77 8.25
CA SER A 73 -3.16 -7.09 7.01
C SER A 73 -4.07 -5.90 7.31
N VAL A 74 -3.77 -4.76 6.70
CA VAL A 74 -4.60 -3.56 6.76
C VAL A 74 -5.00 -3.14 5.35
N ARG A 75 -6.23 -2.66 5.17
CA ARG A 75 -6.75 -2.21 3.87
C ARG A 75 -6.29 -0.79 3.55
N ILE A 76 -4.99 -0.61 3.51
CA ILE A 76 -4.30 0.62 3.16
C ILE A 76 -3.19 0.26 2.18
N GLY A 77 -3.19 0.86 1.02
CA GLY A 77 -2.19 0.65 -0.03
C GLY A 77 -2.23 1.81 -1.03
N GLY A 78 -1.64 1.62 -2.20
CA GLY A 78 -1.51 2.64 -3.24
C GLY A 78 -2.83 3.25 -3.66
N ASP A 79 -3.88 2.45 -3.81
CA ASP A 79 -5.22 2.89 -4.21
C ASP A 79 -5.81 3.85 -3.15
N ARG A 80 -5.57 3.55 -1.89
CA ARG A 80 -6.03 4.40 -0.79
C ARG A 80 -5.30 5.74 -0.78
N PHE A 81 -4.02 5.76 -1.10
CA PHE A 81 -3.26 7.00 -1.27
C PHE A 81 -3.84 7.87 -2.39
N ASP A 82 -4.20 7.27 -3.53
CA ASP A 82 -4.82 7.98 -4.65
C ASP A 82 -6.18 8.58 -4.28
N GLU A 83 -6.99 7.84 -3.52
CA GLU A 83 -8.26 8.36 -2.97
C GLU A 83 -8.03 9.57 -2.06
N PHE A 84 -7.04 9.54 -1.18
CA PHE A 84 -6.73 10.64 -0.27
C PHE A 84 -6.24 11.87 -1.02
N ILE A 85 -5.39 11.71 -2.04
CA ILE A 85 -4.95 12.80 -2.91
C ILE A 85 -6.14 13.39 -3.66
N THR A 86 -7.01 12.57 -4.26
CA THR A 86 -8.22 13.03 -4.95
C THR A 86 -9.13 13.84 -4.02
N ASN A 87 -9.34 13.34 -2.81
CA ASN A 87 -10.17 14.02 -1.81
C ASN A 87 -9.54 15.33 -1.32
N TYR A 88 -8.21 15.38 -1.18
CA TYR A 88 -7.50 16.59 -0.81
C TYR A 88 -7.65 17.67 -1.89
N VAL A 89 -7.39 17.33 -3.15
CA VAL A 89 -7.54 18.24 -4.29
C VAL A 89 -8.99 18.75 -4.40
N ARG A 90 -9.96 17.86 -4.19
CA ARG A 90 -11.37 18.23 -4.19
C ARG A 90 -11.70 19.25 -3.08
N ARG A 91 -11.23 19.02 -1.86
CA ARG A 91 -11.55 19.86 -0.70
C ARG A 91 -10.82 21.20 -0.71
N ASN A 92 -9.53 21.18 -1.04
CA ASN A 92 -8.66 22.37 -0.89
C ASN A 92 -8.58 23.22 -2.16
N HIS A 93 -8.73 22.60 -3.33
CA HIS A 93 -8.66 23.29 -4.62
C HIS A 93 -10.00 23.38 -5.36
N GLY A 94 -11.06 22.73 -4.84
CA GLY A 94 -12.36 22.70 -5.53
C GLY A 94 -12.31 22.03 -6.90
N MET A 95 -11.37 21.09 -7.08
CA MET A 95 -11.11 20.43 -8.36
C MET A 95 -11.41 18.95 -8.28
N LEU A 96 -11.98 18.40 -9.34
CA LEU A 96 -12.14 16.97 -9.52
C LEU A 96 -11.05 16.46 -10.47
N ILE A 97 -10.26 15.51 -10.00
CA ILE A 97 -9.24 14.80 -10.77
C ILE A 97 -9.60 13.32 -10.88
N GLY A 98 -9.11 12.64 -11.92
CA GLY A 98 -9.25 11.18 -12.07
C GLY A 98 -8.15 10.40 -11.35
N GLU A 99 -8.37 9.09 -11.18
CA GLU A 99 -7.42 8.16 -10.54
C GLU A 99 -6.01 8.23 -11.16
N ALA A 100 -5.92 8.20 -12.48
CA ALA A 100 -4.63 8.30 -13.18
C ALA A 100 -3.86 9.60 -12.88
N THR A 101 -4.58 10.70 -12.63
CA THR A 101 -3.94 11.96 -12.22
C THR A 101 -3.48 11.88 -10.77
N ALA A 102 -4.27 11.29 -9.87
CA ALA A 102 -3.90 11.10 -8.48
C ALA A 102 -2.67 10.17 -8.35
N GLU A 103 -2.66 9.05 -9.07
CA GLU A 103 -1.52 8.14 -9.13
C GLU A 103 -0.26 8.84 -9.65
N ARG A 104 -0.38 9.65 -10.71
CA ARG A 104 0.73 10.43 -11.23
C ARG A 104 1.27 11.43 -10.20
N ILE A 105 0.41 12.14 -9.46
CA ILE A 105 0.81 13.03 -8.37
C ILE A 105 1.58 12.25 -7.31
N LYS A 106 1.06 11.09 -6.89
CA LYS A 106 1.70 10.20 -5.92
C LYS A 106 3.10 9.79 -6.37
N LEU A 107 3.26 9.36 -7.62
CA LEU A 107 4.53 8.86 -8.16
C LEU A 107 5.56 9.97 -8.40
N GLU A 108 5.14 11.15 -8.86
CA GLU A 108 6.07 12.23 -9.22
C GLU A 108 6.50 13.09 -8.04
N ILE A 109 5.56 13.47 -7.16
CA ILE A 109 5.82 14.40 -6.04
C ILE A 109 5.35 13.88 -4.67
N GLY A 110 4.89 12.62 -4.59
CA GLY A 110 4.47 12.00 -3.33
C GLY A 110 5.65 11.79 -2.40
N CYS A 111 5.44 12.08 -1.12
CA CYS A 111 6.43 11.82 -0.07
C CYS A 111 5.72 11.40 1.22
N ALA A 112 6.40 10.55 1.99
CA ALA A 112 5.94 10.11 3.32
C ALA A 112 6.62 10.88 4.47
N TYR A 113 7.55 11.77 4.13
CA TYR A 113 8.37 12.55 5.07
C TYR A 113 8.69 13.92 4.47
N PRO A 114 8.74 15.00 5.29
CA PRO A 114 9.09 16.33 4.80
C PRO A 114 10.45 16.36 4.10
N GLN A 115 10.47 16.86 2.87
CA GLN A 115 11.68 16.97 2.07
C GLN A 115 12.30 18.36 2.19
N ALA A 116 13.62 18.46 1.97
CA ALA A 116 14.33 19.72 2.01
C ALA A 116 13.92 20.67 0.86
N GLU A 117 13.58 20.10 -0.30
CA GLU A 117 13.10 20.86 -1.46
C GLU A 117 11.66 20.50 -1.75
N VAL A 118 10.81 21.53 -1.84
CA VAL A 118 9.40 21.38 -2.23
C VAL A 118 9.31 21.21 -3.74
N GLN A 119 8.75 20.08 -4.15
CA GLN A 119 8.48 19.81 -5.58
C GLN A 119 7.10 20.33 -5.96
N GLU A 120 6.97 20.91 -7.15
CA GLU A 120 5.71 21.39 -7.69
C GLU A 120 5.34 20.65 -8.97
N MET A 121 4.02 20.47 -9.19
CA MET A 121 3.47 19.82 -10.37
C MET A 121 2.23 20.55 -10.86
N GLU A 122 2.10 20.73 -12.16
CA GLU A 122 0.86 21.21 -12.79
C GLU A 122 -0.06 20.03 -13.11
N ILE A 123 -1.30 20.15 -12.68
CA ILE A 123 -2.34 19.16 -12.94
C ILE A 123 -3.57 19.79 -13.55
N SER A 124 -4.27 19.03 -14.39
CA SER A 124 -5.55 19.41 -14.97
C SER A 124 -6.68 18.65 -14.31
N GLY A 125 -7.76 19.34 -14.03
CA GLY A 125 -8.96 18.76 -13.48
C GLY A 125 -10.19 19.59 -13.83
N ARG A 126 -11.37 19.13 -13.42
CA ARG A 126 -12.62 19.87 -13.59
C ARG A 126 -12.85 20.77 -12.37
N ASN A 127 -12.94 22.07 -12.57
CA ASN A 127 -13.33 23.00 -11.54
C ASN A 127 -14.81 22.75 -11.14
N LEU A 128 -15.06 22.52 -9.87
CA LEU A 128 -16.39 22.14 -9.41
C LEU A 128 -17.38 23.31 -9.38
N ALA A 129 -16.90 24.55 -9.23
CA ALA A 129 -17.76 25.73 -9.22
C ALA A 129 -18.15 26.18 -10.65
N GLU A 130 -17.19 26.11 -11.58
CA GLU A 130 -17.37 26.60 -12.96
C GLU A 130 -17.78 25.49 -13.93
N GLY A 131 -17.52 24.21 -13.55
CA GLY A 131 -17.84 23.04 -14.37
C GLY A 131 -16.91 22.83 -15.57
N VAL A 132 -15.87 23.64 -15.71
CA VAL A 132 -14.91 23.62 -16.86
C VAL A 132 -13.55 23.05 -16.46
N PRO A 133 -12.77 22.53 -17.43
CA PRO A 133 -11.39 22.13 -17.18
C PRO A 133 -10.53 23.33 -16.75
N LYS A 134 -9.67 23.12 -15.77
CA LYS A 134 -8.74 24.14 -15.27
C LYS A 134 -7.41 23.48 -14.88
N MET A 135 -6.35 24.22 -14.98
CA MET A 135 -5.03 23.81 -14.47
C MET A 135 -4.76 24.46 -13.14
N ILE A 136 -4.16 23.70 -12.23
CA ILE A 136 -3.68 24.19 -10.94
C ILE A 136 -2.29 23.63 -10.68
N LYS A 137 -1.54 24.28 -9.77
CA LYS A 137 -0.32 23.73 -9.20
C LYS A 137 -0.61 23.08 -7.87
N ILE A 138 0.01 21.93 -7.64
CA ILE A 138 0.05 21.22 -6.36
C ILE A 138 1.51 20.97 -5.99
N ASN A 139 1.82 20.90 -4.72
CA ASN A 139 3.18 20.69 -4.25
C ASN A 139 3.30 19.48 -3.31
N SER A 140 4.54 19.02 -3.09
CA SER A 140 4.83 17.83 -2.26
C SER A 140 4.39 17.95 -0.81
N ASN A 141 4.33 19.17 -0.22
CA ASN A 141 3.83 19.35 1.14
C ASN A 141 2.32 19.12 1.23
N GLU A 142 1.56 19.53 0.21
CA GLU A 142 0.12 19.28 0.12
C GLU A 142 -0.16 17.78 -0.03
N VAL A 143 0.67 17.09 -0.82
CA VAL A 143 0.56 15.63 -0.97
C VAL A 143 0.91 14.91 0.33
N LEU A 144 1.96 15.35 1.05
CA LEU A 144 2.31 14.83 2.37
C LEU A 144 1.15 15.00 3.36
N GLU A 145 0.51 16.17 3.37
CA GLU A 145 -0.66 16.43 4.22
C GLU A 145 -1.82 15.49 3.86
N ALA A 146 -2.09 15.30 2.56
CA ALA A 146 -3.12 14.38 2.09
C ALA A 146 -2.86 12.94 2.54
N LEU A 147 -1.61 12.50 2.54
CA LEU A 147 -1.20 11.13 2.85
C LEU A 147 -1.00 10.86 4.35
N HIS A 148 -1.07 11.86 5.21
CA HIS A 148 -0.81 11.73 6.65
C HIS A 148 -1.67 10.64 7.31
N GLU A 149 -2.96 10.61 7.03
CA GLU A 149 -3.89 9.65 7.64
C GLU A 149 -3.60 8.20 7.23
N PRO A 150 -3.53 7.84 5.93
CA PRO A 150 -3.22 6.47 5.54
C PRO A 150 -1.81 6.02 5.94
N LEU A 151 -0.81 6.89 5.91
CA LEU A 151 0.54 6.57 6.41
C LEU A 151 0.54 6.29 7.91
N SER A 152 -0.21 7.06 8.71
CA SER A 152 -0.37 6.79 10.14
C SER A 152 -1.01 5.43 10.42
N GLY A 153 -1.92 4.97 9.58
CA GLY A 153 -2.51 3.64 9.65
C GLY A 153 -1.47 2.52 9.46
N ILE A 154 -0.58 2.66 8.49
CA ILE A 154 0.53 1.71 8.27
C ILE A 154 1.50 1.73 9.46
N VAL A 155 1.90 2.91 9.93
CA VAL A 155 2.79 3.04 11.10
C VAL A 155 2.18 2.38 12.33
N SER A 156 0.86 2.52 12.54
CA SER A 156 0.15 1.88 13.65
C SER A 156 0.17 0.36 13.54
N ALA A 157 0.00 -0.19 12.34
CA ALA A 157 0.11 -1.64 12.11
C ALA A 157 1.53 -2.16 12.42
N VAL A 158 2.57 -1.42 12.03
CA VAL A 158 3.96 -1.76 12.35
C VAL A 158 4.23 -1.74 13.85
N LYS A 159 3.75 -0.71 14.55
CA LYS A 159 3.89 -0.62 16.03
C LYS A 159 3.21 -1.79 16.70
N LEU A 160 1.99 -2.14 16.29
CA LEU A 160 1.27 -3.27 16.85
C LEU A 160 2.01 -4.59 16.59
N ALA A 161 2.60 -4.77 15.42
CA ALA A 161 3.41 -5.95 15.12
C ALA A 161 4.63 -6.06 16.05
N LEU A 162 5.30 -4.93 16.34
CA LEU A 162 6.42 -4.90 17.29
C LEU A 162 5.99 -5.22 18.73
N GLU A 163 4.83 -4.75 19.14
CA GLU A 163 4.29 -5.00 20.49
C GLU A 163 3.84 -6.46 20.69
N GLN A 164 3.38 -7.11 19.61
CA GLN A 164 2.88 -8.50 19.64
C GLN A 164 3.98 -9.53 19.35
N THR A 165 5.17 -9.09 19.00
CA THR A 165 6.32 -9.99 18.76
C THR A 165 7.04 -10.25 20.09
N PRO A 166 7.32 -11.52 20.42
CA PRO A 166 8.02 -11.91 21.65
C PRO A 166 9.43 -11.34 21.74
#